data_ad1c0b8a01deb46747ab19873951bbc6
#
_entry.id   ad1c0b8a01deb46747ab19873951bbc6
#
_cell.length_a   1.000
_cell.length_b   1.000
_cell.length_c   1.000
_cell.angle_alpha   90.00
_cell.angle_beta   90.00
_cell.angle_gamma   90.00
#
_symmetry.space_group_name_H-M   'P 1'
#
loop_
_entity.id
_entity.type
_entity.pdbx_description
1 polymer ?
#
loop_
_entity_poly.entity_id
_entity_poly.type
_entity_poly.pdbx_seq_one_letter_code
_entity_poly.pdbx_strand_id
1 'polypeptide(L)'
;MSTAKQARILIVEDEAVTAMDLAAELRQLGYDVCGTEDTADGAVAAVEREKPGLVLMDIRLGDNGDGVEAAQRISAGHETAVVFLTAHSDEETLARALAVSPYGYIVKPFRARELKVAVELALSKHAAERAATEKMSELVLTDPLTGLANRRHFDQTLASEWDRAAREKHPLAVIMIDVDHFKAYNDSHGHAAGDECLRAVAKALRGHCTRPGDLVCRWGGEEFAVILPGTDLAGAGHVARALVDVVRALGLEHGKSEASPCVTISAGAASALPADDGSAAALVGKADAALYAAKQAGRNRAK
;
A
#
# COMPACT_ATOMS: atom_id res chain seq x y z
N MET A 1 -13.10 -18.46 -17.48
CA MET A 1 -12.12 -19.58 -17.45
C MET A 1 -11.12 -19.27 -16.35
N SER A 2 -11.04 -20.15 -15.37
CA SER A 2 -10.55 -19.93 -13.99
C SER A 2 -9.06 -19.59 -13.92
N THR A 3 -8.73 -18.52 -13.20
CA THR A 3 -7.38 -18.10 -12.78
C THR A 3 -6.67 -19.12 -11.85
N ALA A 4 -7.35 -20.17 -11.42
CA ALA A 4 -6.82 -21.20 -10.53
C ALA A 4 -5.73 -22.08 -11.16
N LYS A 5 -5.64 -22.18 -12.47
CA LYS A 5 -4.69 -23.06 -13.18
C LYS A 5 -3.24 -22.54 -13.22
N GLN A 6 -2.94 -21.39 -12.67
CA GLN A 6 -1.58 -20.82 -12.60
C GLN A 6 -1.13 -20.47 -11.19
N ALA A 7 -1.86 -20.94 -10.15
CA ALA A 7 -1.45 -20.67 -8.78
C ALA A 7 -0.13 -21.37 -8.46
N ARG A 8 0.82 -20.62 -7.91
CA ARG A 8 2.10 -21.14 -7.42
C ARG A 8 1.89 -21.72 -6.03
N ILE A 9 2.32 -22.96 -5.84
CA ILE A 9 2.16 -23.71 -4.60
C ILE A 9 3.54 -24.12 -4.09
N LEU A 10 3.81 -23.81 -2.82
CA LEU A 10 4.95 -24.32 -2.07
C LEU A 10 4.50 -25.55 -1.25
N ILE A 11 5.30 -26.59 -1.24
CA ILE A 11 5.08 -27.77 -0.40
C ILE A 11 6.10 -27.75 0.73
N VAL A 12 5.63 -28.00 1.96
CA VAL A 12 6.47 -28.14 3.15
C VAL A 12 6.16 -29.49 3.79
N GLU A 13 7.09 -30.42 3.65
CA GLU A 13 6.94 -31.82 4.02
C GLU A 13 8.32 -32.43 4.27
N ASP A 14 8.56 -33.01 5.45
CA ASP A 14 9.84 -33.58 5.82
C ASP A 14 10.08 -34.97 5.21
N GLU A 15 9.02 -35.68 4.80
CA GLU A 15 9.13 -36.95 4.11
C GLU A 15 9.28 -36.77 2.60
N ALA A 16 10.50 -36.96 2.09
CA ALA A 16 10.83 -36.65 0.69
C ALA A 16 9.96 -37.41 -0.33
N VAL A 17 9.53 -38.66 -0.03
CA VAL A 17 8.67 -39.45 -0.91
C VAL A 17 7.28 -38.82 -0.98
N THR A 18 6.72 -38.45 0.15
CA THR A 18 5.41 -37.79 0.24
C THR A 18 5.43 -36.43 -0.46
N ALA A 19 6.50 -35.65 -0.29
CA ALA A 19 6.69 -34.37 -0.98
C ALA A 19 6.73 -34.53 -2.51
N MET A 20 7.45 -35.56 -3.01
CA MET A 20 7.54 -35.86 -4.45
C MET A 20 6.20 -36.29 -5.04
N ASP A 21 5.47 -37.17 -4.36
CA ASP A 21 4.15 -37.63 -4.80
C ASP A 21 3.16 -36.47 -4.85
N LEU A 22 3.15 -35.63 -3.80
CA LEU A 22 2.31 -34.45 -3.73
C LEU A 22 2.62 -33.46 -4.87
N ALA A 23 3.90 -33.21 -5.15
CA ALA A 23 4.33 -32.38 -6.23
C ALA A 23 3.92 -32.89 -7.62
N ALA A 24 4.02 -34.21 -7.81
CA ALA A 24 3.59 -34.84 -9.07
C ALA A 24 2.08 -34.72 -9.27
N GLU A 25 1.29 -34.95 -8.22
CA GLU A 25 -0.16 -34.83 -8.25
C GLU A 25 -0.64 -33.40 -8.51
N LEU A 26 -0.06 -32.43 -7.84
CA LEU A 26 -0.37 -30.99 -8.06
C LEU A 26 -0.06 -30.55 -9.50
N ARG A 27 1.09 -30.99 -10.05
CA ARG A 27 1.44 -30.72 -11.45
C ARG A 27 0.46 -31.37 -12.44
N GLN A 28 0.00 -32.58 -12.16
CA GLN A 28 -1.05 -33.24 -12.97
C GLN A 28 -2.38 -32.51 -12.91
N LEU A 29 -2.71 -31.87 -11.78
CA LEU A 29 -3.88 -31.02 -11.60
C LEU A 29 -3.73 -29.65 -12.27
N GLY A 30 -2.53 -29.31 -12.76
CA GLY A 30 -2.24 -28.09 -13.52
C GLY A 30 -1.79 -26.91 -12.65
N TYR A 31 -1.30 -27.15 -11.43
CA TYR A 31 -0.69 -26.13 -10.56
C TYR A 31 0.82 -26.02 -10.81
N ASP A 32 1.37 -24.84 -10.54
CA ASP A 32 2.81 -24.61 -10.55
C ASP A 32 3.39 -24.85 -9.14
N VAL A 33 4.16 -25.93 -8.99
CA VAL A 33 4.87 -26.23 -7.75
C VAL A 33 6.20 -25.49 -7.77
N CYS A 34 6.28 -24.36 -7.07
CA CYS A 34 7.42 -23.46 -7.08
C CYS A 34 8.58 -23.92 -6.18
N GLY A 35 8.35 -24.89 -5.29
CA GLY A 35 9.40 -25.46 -4.43
C GLY A 35 8.85 -26.51 -3.48
N THR A 36 9.80 -27.25 -2.87
CA THR A 36 9.58 -28.17 -1.76
C THR A 36 10.60 -27.84 -0.66
N GLU A 37 10.16 -27.73 0.57
CA GLU A 37 11.00 -27.49 1.75
C GLU A 37 10.68 -28.55 2.80
N ASP A 38 11.68 -28.88 3.61
CA ASP A 38 11.58 -29.92 4.64
C ASP A 38 11.68 -29.38 6.06
N THR A 39 11.89 -28.05 6.20
CA THR A 39 12.06 -27.37 7.48
C THR A 39 11.15 -26.17 7.65
N ALA A 40 10.81 -25.83 8.90
CA ALA A 40 10.02 -24.64 9.23
C ALA A 40 10.70 -23.32 8.77
N ASP A 41 12.01 -23.19 8.98
CA ASP A 41 12.77 -22.00 8.58
C ASP A 41 12.92 -21.92 7.04
N GLY A 42 13.15 -23.07 6.39
CA GLY A 42 13.18 -23.17 4.93
C GLY A 42 11.85 -22.73 4.31
N ALA A 43 10.71 -23.12 4.91
CA ALA A 43 9.38 -22.71 4.46
C ALA A 43 9.21 -21.19 4.47
N VAL A 44 9.58 -20.51 5.56
CA VAL A 44 9.49 -19.05 5.67
C VAL A 44 10.38 -18.37 4.64
N ALA A 45 11.64 -18.78 4.51
CA ALA A 45 12.58 -18.23 3.53
C ALA A 45 12.11 -18.48 2.07
N ALA A 46 11.51 -19.64 1.79
CA ALA A 46 10.96 -19.94 0.48
C ALA A 46 9.72 -19.09 0.15
N VAL A 47 8.85 -18.80 1.11
CA VAL A 47 7.71 -17.89 0.91
C VAL A 47 8.17 -16.48 0.56
N GLU A 48 9.22 -15.95 1.22
CA GLU A 48 9.79 -14.64 0.88
C GLU A 48 10.36 -14.60 -0.54
N ARG A 49 11.08 -15.65 -0.93
CA ARG A 49 11.74 -15.76 -2.23
C ARG A 49 10.77 -16.01 -3.37
N GLU A 50 9.90 -17.02 -3.22
CA GLU A 50 9.05 -17.55 -4.28
C GLU A 50 7.68 -16.86 -4.37
N LYS A 51 7.22 -16.25 -3.29
CA LYS A 51 5.91 -15.59 -3.16
C LYS A 51 4.76 -16.48 -3.66
N PRO A 52 4.60 -17.68 -3.10
CA PRO A 52 3.54 -18.61 -3.51
C PRO A 52 2.16 -18.05 -3.15
N GLY A 53 1.15 -18.41 -3.94
CA GLY A 53 -0.24 -18.10 -3.62
C GLY A 53 -0.83 -19.02 -2.54
N LEU A 54 -0.21 -20.22 -2.36
CA LEU A 54 -0.62 -21.18 -1.37
C LEU A 54 0.57 -22.02 -0.90
N VAL A 55 0.59 -22.34 0.41
CA VAL A 55 1.51 -23.30 1.03
C VAL A 55 0.71 -24.52 1.49
N LEU A 56 1.12 -25.70 1.05
CA LEU A 56 0.72 -26.96 1.68
C LEU A 56 1.76 -27.29 2.75
N MET A 57 1.35 -27.27 4.01
CA MET A 57 2.21 -27.33 5.17
C MET A 57 1.92 -28.58 6.00
N ASP A 58 2.87 -29.51 6.12
CA ASP A 58 2.73 -30.55 7.14
C ASP A 58 2.77 -29.89 8.54
N ILE A 59 1.87 -30.34 9.39
CA ILE A 59 1.82 -29.88 10.79
C ILE A 59 3.08 -30.35 11.54
N ARG A 60 3.57 -31.55 11.26
CA ARG A 60 4.73 -32.14 11.92
C ARG A 60 5.87 -32.30 10.91
N LEU A 61 6.95 -31.58 11.14
CA LEU A 61 8.16 -31.66 10.33
C LEU A 61 9.28 -32.46 11.05
N GLY A 62 8.89 -33.44 11.85
CA GLY A 62 9.85 -34.27 12.61
C GLY A 62 10.78 -33.43 13.48
N ASP A 63 12.08 -33.68 13.36
CA ASP A 63 13.13 -32.88 14.06
C ASP A 63 13.38 -31.52 13.39
N ASN A 64 12.73 -31.23 12.27
CA ASN A 64 12.97 -30.07 11.41
C ASN A 64 12.06 -28.87 11.76
N GLY A 65 11.32 -28.95 12.87
CA GLY A 65 10.50 -27.83 13.37
C GLY A 65 9.00 -28.11 13.41
N ASP A 66 8.24 -27.08 13.71
CA ASP A 66 6.78 -27.12 13.86
C ASP A 66 6.12 -26.34 12.71
N GLY A 67 5.31 -27.03 11.89
CA GLY A 67 4.61 -26.41 10.78
C GLY A 67 3.58 -25.38 11.19
N VAL A 68 3.02 -25.49 12.42
CA VAL A 68 2.09 -24.47 12.97
C VAL A 68 2.84 -23.16 13.26
N GLU A 69 4.03 -23.25 13.84
CA GLU A 69 4.87 -22.07 14.09
C GLU A 69 5.30 -21.39 12.78
N ALA A 70 5.72 -22.19 11.78
CA ALA A 70 6.05 -21.69 10.46
C ALA A 70 4.85 -20.97 9.81
N ALA A 71 3.66 -21.55 9.89
CA ALA A 71 2.43 -20.96 9.38
C ALA A 71 2.07 -19.64 10.07
N GLN A 72 2.28 -19.52 11.38
CA GLN A 72 2.10 -18.26 12.12
C GLN A 72 3.02 -17.15 11.60
N ARG A 73 4.30 -17.47 11.41
CA ARG A 73 5.30 -16.53 10.88
C ARG A 73 4.96 -16.10 9.45
N ILE A 74 4.53 -17.04 8.61
CA ILE A 74 4.09 -16.77 7.24
C ILE A 74 2.87 -15.86 7.24
N SER A 75 1.84 -16.19 8.02
CA SER A 75 0.59 -15.41 8.07
C SER A 75 0.78 -13.99 8.64
N ALA A 76 1.79 -13.79 9.51
CA ALA A 76 2.08 -12.46 10.07
C ALA A 76 2.79 -11.51 9.10
N GLY A 77 3.51 -12.04 8.09
CA GLY A 77 4.34 -11.23 7.19
C GLY A 77 3.99 -11.34 5.70
N HIS A 78 3.16 -12.29 5.30
CA HIS A 78 2.92 -12.58 3.89
C HIS A 78 1.45 -12.83 3.57
N GLU A 79 1.02 -12.36 2.41
CA GLU A 79 -0.30 -12.63 1.83
C GLU A 79 -0.31 -13.98 1.11
N THR A 80 -0.21 -15.08 1.87
CA THR A 80 -0.12 -16.45 1.33
C THR A 80 -1.10 -17.35 2.06
N ALA A 81 -1.94 -18.08 1.34
CA ALA A 81 -2.85 -19.05 1.95
C ALA A 81 -2.08 -20.25 2.50
N VAL A 82 -2.40 -20.71 3.70
CA VAL A 82 -1.83 -21.94 4.28
C VAL A 82 -2.92 -23.01 4.40
N VAL A 83 -2.63 -24.20 3.89
CA VAL A 83 -3.45 -25.40 4.05
C VAL A 83 -2.59 -26.45 4.75
N PHE A 84 -3.06 -26.96 5.89
CA PHE A 84 -2.33 -27.96 6.63
C PHE A 84 -2.54 -29.37 6.07
N LEU A 85 -1.46 -30.16 6.09
CA LEU A 85 -1.49 -31.60 5.92
C LEU A 85 -1.39 -32.24 7.31
N THR A 86 -2.27 -33.15 7.68
CA THR A 86 -2.32 -33.75 9.01
C THR A 86 -2.55 -35.25 8.97
N ALA A 87 -1.85 -35.97 9.81
CA ALA A 87 -2.18 -37.37 10.12
C ALA A 87 -3.25 -37.40 11.25
N HIS A 88 -4.26 -38.17 11.14
CA HIS A 88 -5.54 -38.20 11.88
C HIS A 88 -5.48 -38.31 13.44
N SER A 89 -4.39 -38.06 14.11
CA SER A 89 -4.15 -38.63 15.44
C SER A 89 -3.98 -37.70 16.63
N ASP A 90 -4.18 -36.35 16.51
CA ASP A 90 -3.89 -35.50 17.66
C ASP A 90 -4.80 -34.28 17.72
N GLU A 91 -5.81 -34.31 18.64
CA GLU A 91 -6.75 -33.21 18.86
C GLU A 91 -6.03 -31.93 19.35
N GLU A 92 -4.95 -32.05 20.10
CA GLU A 92 -4.20 -30.91 20.62
C GLU A 92 -3.46 -30.18 19.47
N THR A 93 -2.81 -30.92 18.60
CA THR A 93 -2.12 -30.39 17.42
C THR A 93 -3.11 -29.74 16.45
N LEU A 94 -4.28 -30.35 16.27
CA LEU A 94 -5.35 -29.78 15.44
C LEU A 94 -5.90 -28.49 16.05
N ALA A 95 -6.09 -28.41 17.36
CA ALA A 95 -6.53 -27.20 18.04
C ALA A 95 -5.52 -26.04 17.87
N ARG A 96 -4.23 -26.32 17.95
CA ARG A 96 -3.16 -25.35 17.67
C ARG A 96 -3.17 -24.87 16.21
N ALA A 97 -3.31 -25.81 15.28
CA ALA A 97 -3.39 -25.48 13.84
C ALA A 97 -4.61 -24.60 13.52
N LEU A 98 -5.77 -24.86 14.13
CA LEU A 98 -6.98 -24.06 13.96
C LEU A 98 -6.84 -22.63 14.52
N ALA A 99 -6.05 -22.42 15.57
CA ALA A 99 -5.81 -21.11 16.15
C ALA A 99 -5.08 -20.15 15.19
N VAL A 100 -4.38 -20.66 14.19
CA VAL A 100 -3.71 -19.87 13.12
C VAL A 100 -4.67 -19.42 12.02
N SER A 101 -5.94 -19.84 12.09
CA SER A 101 -6.95 -19.56 11.05
C SER A 101 -6.52 -19.99 9.64
N PRO A 102 -6.16 -21.26 9.43
CA PRO A 102 -5.72 -21.73 8.12
C PRO A 102 -6.86 -21.69 7.09
N TYR A 103 -6.51 -21.68 5.82
CA TYR A 103 -7.49 -21.73 4.74
C TYR A 103 -8.11 -23.12 4.53
N GLY A 104 -7.52 -24.15 5.13
CA GLY A 104 -8.02 -25.52 5.12
C GLY A 104 -7.06 -26.49 5.77
N TYR A 105 -7.49 -27.74 5.83
CA TYR A 105 -6.65 -28.88 6.20
C TYR A 105 -6.99 -30.10 5.35
N ILE A 106 -6.02 -30.98 5.14
CA ILE A 106 -6.15 -32.22 4.40
C ILE A 106 -5.62 -33.33 5.30
N VAL A 107 -6.43 -34.40 5.46
CA VAL A 107 -6.05 -35.54 6.28
C VAL A 107 -5.32 -36.57 5.43
N LYS A 108 -4.13 -36.99 5.85
CA LYS A 108 -3.36 -38.10 5.23
C LYS A 108 -3.93 -39.46 5.66
N PRO A 109 -4.04 -40.44 4.76
CA PRO A 109 -3.80 -40.38 3.31
C PRO A 109 -4.98 -39.72 2.58
N PHE A 110 -4.70 -38.90 1.59
CA PHE A 110 -5.69 -38.20 0.78
C PHE A 110 -5.69 -38.68 -0.68
N ARG A 111 -6.79 -38.41 -1.37
CA ARG A 111 -6.94 -38.70 -2.80
C ARG A 111 -6.76 -37.40 -3.60
N ALA A 112 -6.35 -37.51 -4.88
CA ALA A 112 -6.24 -36.40 -5.82
C ALA A 112 -7.44 -35.46 -5.82
N ARG A 113 -8.64 -36.00 -5.71
CA ARG A 113 -9.88 -35.21 -5.67
C ARG A 113 -10.00 -34.36 -4.41
N GLU A 114 -9.60 -34.89 -3.26
CA GLU A 114 -9.63 -34.18 -1.97
C GLU A 114 -8.61 -33.04 -1.95
N LEU A 115 -7.38 -33.33 -2.42
CA LEU A 115 -6.33 -32.36 -2.60
C LEU A 115 -6.79 -31.20 -3.51
N LYS A 116 -7.36 -31.52 -4.67
CA LYS A 116 -7.87 -30.55 -5.61
C LYS A 116 -8.93 -29.64 -4.98
N VAL A 117 -9.93 -30.23 -4.31
CA VAL A 117 -11.01 -29.46 -3.69
C VAL A 117 -10.49 -28.55 -2.59
N ALA A 118 -9.59 -29.04 -1.72
CA ALA A 118 -9.03 -28.23 -0.65
C ALA A 118 -8.20 -27.05 -1.19
N VAL A 119 -7.36 -27.29 -2.20
CA VAL A 119 -6.56 -26.22 -2.85
C VAL A 119 -7.46 -25.19 -3.53
N GLU A 120 -8.47 -25.62 -4.30
CA GLU A 120 -9.40 -24.70 -4.97
C GLU A 120 -10.19 -23.86 -3.98
N LEU A 121 -10.68 -24.46 -2.89
CA LEU A 121 -11.41 -23.74 -1.84
C LEU A 121 -10.50 -22.74 -1.12
N ALA A 122 -9.28 -23.11 -0.77
CA ALA A 122 -8.33 -22.24 -0.10
C ALA A 122 -7.96 -21.03 -0.97
N LEU A 123 -7.64 -21.25 -2.24
CA LEU A 123 -7.34 -20.20 -3.20
C LEU A 123 -8.54 -19.27 -3.44
N SER A 124 -9.74 -19.84 -3.55
CA SER A 124 -10.97 -19.04 -3.74
C SER A 124 -11.29 -18.18 -2.51
N LYS A 125 -11.18 -18.74 -1.29
CA LYS A 125 -11.39 -18.01 -0.04
C LYS A 125 -10.37 -16.90 0.11
N HIS A 126 -9.09 -17.18 -0.10
CA HIS A 126 -8.01 -16.21 -0.04
C HIS A 126 -8.21 -15.06 -1.05
N ALA A 127 -8.57 -15.37 -2.29
CA ALA A 127 -8.87 -14.36 -3.31
C ALA A 127 -10.08 -13.48 -2.92
N ALA A 128 -11.13 -14.06 -2.34
CA ALA A 128 -12.31 -13.32 -1.87
C ALA A 128 -11.99 -12.39 -0.70
N GLU A 129 -11.18 -12.84 0.26
CA GLU A 129 -10.75 -12.01 1.41
C GLU A 129 -9.85 -10.85 0.96
N ARG A 130 -8.91 -11.10 0.03
CA ARG A 130 -8.10 -10.05 -0.58
C ARG A 130 -8.97 -9.01 -1.30
N ALA A 131 -9.90 -9.46 -2.14
CA ALA A 131 -10.80 -8.57 -2.86
C ALA A 131 -11.68 -7.75 -1.90
N ALA A 132 -12.12 -8.32 -0.77
CA ALA A 132 -12.85 -7.61 0.26
C ALA A 132 -12.00 -6.56 0.97
N THR A 133 -10.74 -6.89 1.30
CA THR A 133 -9.78 -5.97 1.92
C THR A 133 -9.39 -4.84 0.97
N GLU A 134 -9.18 -5.14 -0.31
CA GLU A 134 -8.93 -4.15 -1.36
C GLU A 134 -10.11 -3.20 -1.53
N LYS A 135 -11.36 -3.73 -1.60
CA LYS A 135 -12.58 -2.91 -1.63
C LYS A 135 -12.75 -2.03 -0.39
N MET A 136 -12.42 -2.56 0.79
CA MET A 136 -12.51 -1.80 2.03
C MET A 136 -11.46 -0.69 2.08
N SER A 137 -10.23 -0.98 1.63
CA SER A 137 -9.18 0.00 1.40
C SER A 137 -9.58 1.04 0.34
N GLU A 138 -10.34 0.63 -0.66
CA GLU A 138 -10.90 1.52 -1.67
C GLU A 138 -11.94 2.50 -1.14
N LEU A 139 -12.66 2.18 -0.08
CA LEU A 139 -13.63 3.06 0.58
C LEU A 139 -12.99 4.04 1.56
N VAL A 140 -11.74 3.80 1.99
CA VAL A 140 -11.01 4.74 2.85
C VAL A 140 -10.51 5.91 2.00
N LEU A 141 -11.02 7.11 2.28
CA LEU A 141 -10.69 8.36 1.59
C LEU A 141 -9.63 9.20 2.31
N THR A 142 -9.06 8.67 3.39
CA THR A 142 -8.07 9.35 4.23
C THR A 142 -6.73 8.61 4.21
N ASP A 143 -5.64 9.36 4.31
CA ASP A 143 -4.30 8.82 4.53
C ASP A 143 -4.13 8.42 6.01
N PRO A 144 -3.73 7.18 6.32
CA PRO A 144 -3.68 6.69 7.70
C PRO A 144 -2.58 7.35 8.55
N LEU A 145 -1.52 7.89 7.95
CA LEU A 145 -0.44 8.54 8.68
C LEU A 145 -0.82 9.96 9.11
N THR A 146 -1.40 10.72 8.19
CA THR A 146 -1.62 12.16 8.37
C THR A 146 -3.06 12.53 8.68
N GLY A 147 -4.03 11.63 8.43
CA GLY A 147 -5.46 11.90 8.55
C GLY A 147 -6.02 12.88 7.52
N LEU A 148 -5.22 13.31 6.54
CA LEU A 148 -5.67 14.09 5.39
C LEU A 148 -6.42 13.21 4.39
N ALA A 149 -7.05 13.85 3.39
CA ALA A 149 -7.52 13.12 2.22
C ALA A 149 -6.34 12.37 1.57
N ASN A 150 -6.60 11.18 1.03
CA ASN A 150 -5.62 10.49 0.21
C ASN A 150 -5.75 10.87 -1.27
N ARG A 151 -4.84 10.38 -2.12
CA ARG A 151 -4.84 10.66 -3.55
C ARG A 151 -6.17 10.31 -4.22
N ARG A 152 -6.81 9.22 -3.82
CA ARG A 152 -8.10 8.82 -4.37
C ARG A 152 -9.20 9.83 -4.08
N HIS A 153 -9.28 10.32 -2.84
CA HIS A 153 -10.21 11.38 -2.47
C HIS A 153 -9.95 12.66 -3.25
N PHE A 154 -8.67 12.99 -3.43
CA PHE A 154 -8.28 14.12 -4.27
C PHE A 154 -8.79 13.96 -5.72
N ASP A 155 -8.54 12.80 -6.36
CA ASP A 155 -8.94 12.56 -7.74
C ASP A 155 -10.47 12.65 -7.91
N GLN A 156 -11.24 12.07 -6.98
CA GLN A 156 -12.71 12.15 -6.97
C GLN A 156 -13.21 13.59 -6.79
N THR A 157 -12.64 14.32 -5.83
CA THR A 157 -13.02 15.71 -5.56
C THR A 157 -12.64 16.61 -6.72
N LEU A 158 -11.44 16.45 -7.29
CA LEU A 158 -11.00 17.24 -8.41
C LEU A 158 -11.91 17.07 -9.64
N ALA A 159 -12.31 15.84 -9.96
CA ALA A 159 -13.25 15.58 -11.05
C ALA A 159 -14.60 16.26 -10.80
N SER A 160 -15.16 16.14 -9.60
CA SER A 160 -16.42 16.78 -9.21
C SER A 160 -16.35 18.31 -9.26
N GLU A 161 -15.27 18.90 -8.73
CA GLU A 161 -15.07 20.35 -8.73
C GLU A 161 -14.75 20.89 -10.12
N TRP A 162 -14.11 20.10 -10.99
CA TRP A 162 -13.91 20.47 -12.40
C TRP A 162 -15.24 20.63 -13.13
N ASP A 163 -16.12 19.64 -13.01
CA ASP A 163 -17.45 19.67 -13.62
C ASP A 163 -18.31 20.80 -13.04
N ARG A 164 -18.20 21.07 -11.75
CA ARG A 164 -18.89 22.15 -11.09
C ARG A 164 -18.39 23.50 -11.56
N ALA A 165 -17.07 23.71 -11.60
CA ALA A 165 -16.44 24.94 -12.04
C ALA A 165 -16.78 25.26 -13.52
N ALA A 166 -16.88 24.23 -14.37
CA ALA A 166 -17.33 24.37 -15.77
C ALA A 166 -18.76 24.92 -15.85
N ARG A 167 -19.69 24.36 -15.07
CA ARG A 167 -21.10 24.82 -15.05
C ARG A 167 -21.27 26.21 -14.48
N GLU A 168 -20.55 26.49 -13.38
CA GLU A 168 -20.68 27.77 -12.66
C GLU A 168 -19.76 28.87 -13.21
N LYS A 169 -18.91 28.55 -14.19
CA LYS A 169 -17.94 29.45 -14.85
C LYS A 169 -17.02 30.16 -13.86
N HIS A 170 -16.51 29.46 -12.89
CA HIS A 170 -15.53 29.99 -11.94
C HIS A 170 -14.19 29.22 -12.03
N PRO A 171 -13.08 29.84 -11.61
CA PRO A 171 -11.78 29.21 -11.66
C PRO A 171 -11.66 28.05 -10.66
N LEU A 172 -10.85 27.07 -10.98
CA LEU A 172 -10.43 26.00 -10.11
C LEU A 172 -8.90 25.99 -10.06
N ALA A 173 -8.32 25.95 -8.87
CA ALA A 173 -6.89 25.89 -8.71
C ALA A 173 -6.45 24.62 -8.00
N VAL A 174 -5.22 24.18 -8.31
CA VAL A 174 -4.51 23.07 -7.67
C VAL A 174 -3.13 23.57 -7.26
N ILE A 175 -2.67 23.13 -6.08
CA ILE A 175 -1.30 23.31 -5.63
C ILE A 175 -0.70 21.93 -5.41
N MET A 176 0.44 21.64 -6.06
CA MET A 176 1.27 20.47 -5.75
C MET A 176 2.40 20.89 -4.83
N ILE A 177 2.71 20.05 -3.84
CA ILE A 177 3.63 20.36 -2.75
C ILE A 177 4.54 19.14 -2.50
N ASP A 178 5.80 19.41 -2.18
CA ASP A 178 6.78 18.38 -1.83
C ASP A 178 7.67 18.88 -0.68
N VAL A 179 7.96 17.98 0.27
CA VAL A 179 8.85 18.31 1.40
C VAL A 179 10.30 18.26 0.94
N ASP A 180 10.97 19.37 1.02
CA ASP A 180 12.33 19.55 0.52
C ASP A 180 13.33 18.62 1.24
N HIS A 181 14.13 17.88 0.47
CA HIS A 181 15.18 16.99 0.97
C HIS A 181 14.70 15.93 2.00
N PHE A 182 13.45 15.49 1.92
CA PHE A 182 12.85 14.58 2.90
C PHE A 182 13.59 13.24 3.05
N LYS A 183 14.15 12.71 1.95
CA LYS A 183 14.99 11.52 2.02
C LYS A 183 16.21 11.74 2.93
N ALA A 184 16.91 12.89 2.78
CA ALA A 184 18.06 13.21 3.63
C ALA A 184 17.67 13.44 5.10
N TYR A 185 16.44 13.90 5.35
CA TYR A 185 15.84 13.97 6.69
C TYR A 185 15.70 12.58 7.29
N ASN A 186 15.07 11.65 6.57
CA ASN A 186 14.90 10.25 7.00
C ASN A 186 16.25 9.56 7.24
N ASP A 187 17.21 9.76 6.35
CA ASP A 187 18.55 9.16 6.46
C ASP A 187 19.30 9.66 7.70
N SER A 188 18.97 10.85 8.22
CA SER A 188 19.63 11.42 9.40
C SER A 188 18.88 11.20 10.70
N HIS A 189 17.53 11.14 10.68
CA HIS A 189 16.69 11.10 11.88
C HIS A 189 15.89 9.79 12.03
N GLY A 190 15.91 8.93 10.99
CA GLY A 190 15.13 7.69 10.94
C GLY A 190 13.68 7.89 10.48
N HIS A 191 13.06 6.82 10.02
CA HIS A 191 11.69 6.84 9.47
C HIS A 191 10.62 7.29 10.48
N ALA A 192 10.76 6.93 11.75
CA ALA A 192 9.81 7.36 12.78
C ALA A 192 9.78 8.91 12.94
N ALA A 193 10.94 9.56 12.90
CA ALA A 193 11.01 11.02 12.91
C ALA A 193 10.46 11.63 11.61
N GLY A 194 10.67 10.97 10.48
CA GLY A 194 10.07 11.37 9.21
C GLY A 194 8.54 11.33 9.23
N ASP A 195 7.96 10.30 9.83
CA ASP A 195 6.51 10.19 10.01
C ASP A 195 5.94 11.32 10.88
N GLU A 196 6.63 11.68 11.99
CA GLU A 196 6.24 12.82 12.82
C GLU A 196 6.38 14.16 12.06
N CYS A 197 7.42 14.31 11.25
CA CYS A 197 7.59 15.46 10.37
C CYS A 197 6.41 15.58 9.40
N LEU A 198 6.03 14.50 8.71
CA LEU A 198 4.88 14.50 7.79
C LEU A 198 3.56 14.83 8.50
N ARG A 199 3.35 14.33 9.73
CA ARG A 199 2.17 14.68 10.55
C ARG A 199 2.14 16.18 10.89
N ALA A 200 3.29 16.74 11.25
CA ALA A 200 3.40 18.17 11.58
C ALA A 200 3.14 19.04 10.34
N VAL A 201 3.73 18.70 9.18
CA VAL A 201 3.49 19.38 7.90
C VAL A 201 2.01 19.28 7.54
N ALA A 202 1.40 18.09 7.57
CA ALA A 202 0.00 17.89 7.25
C ALA A 202 -0.94 18.74 8.11
N LYS A 203 -0.66 18.83 9.43
CA LYS A 203 -1.42 19.66 10.37
C LYS A 203 -1.30 21.14 10.03
N ALA A 204 -0.11 21.62 9.66
CA ALA A 204 0.12 23.00 9.27
C ALA A 204 -0.63 23.35 7.97
N LEU A 205 -0.54 22.50 6.94
CA LEU A 205 -1.24 22.70 5.68
C LEU A 205 -2.77 22.75 5.88
N ARG A 206 -3.33 21.78 6.61
CA ARG A 206 -4.76 21.73 6.92
C ARG A 206 -5.23 22.93 7.73
N GLY A 207 -4.41 23.38 8.69
CA GLY A 207 -4.73 24.54 9.52
C GLY A 207 -4.79 25.86 8.74
N HIS A 208 -4.15 25.92 7.58
CA HIS A 208 -4.16 27.11 6.71
C HIS A 208 -5.30 27.06 5.67
N CYS A 209 -5.61 25.90 5.10
CA CYS A 209 -6.69 25.71 4.13
C CYS A 209 -8.00 25.41 4.87
N THR A 210 -8.73 26.46 5.28
CA THR A 210 -9.93 26.34 6.15
C THR A 210 -11.23 26.73 5.47
N ARG A 211 -11.21 27.14 4.20
CA ARG A 211 -12.42 27.52 3.47
C ARG A 211 -13.26 26.27 3.18
N PRO A 212 -14.58 26.36 3.26
CA PRO A 212 -15.45 25.31 2.78
C PRO A 212 -15.16 24.99 1.31
N GLY A 213 -14.86 23.72 1.02
CA GLY A 213 -14.50 23.26 -0.31
C GLY A 213 -13.00 23.12 -0.57
N ASP A 214 -12.12 23.78 0.22
CA ASP A 214 -10.69 23.51 0.15
C ASP A 214 -10.40 22.07 0.59
N LEU A 215 -9.62 21.33 -0.18
CA LEU A 215 -9.21 19.96 0.16
C LEU A 215 -7.69 19.90 0.23
N VAL A 216 -7.17 19.44 1.36
CA VAL A 216 -5.75 19.12 1.53
C VAL A 216 -5.58 17.61 1.50
N CYS A 217 -4.66 17.13 0.68
CA CYS A 217 -4.42 15.73 0.41
C CYS A 217 -2.96 15.37 0.63
N ARG A 218 -2.67 14.17 1.13
CA ARG A 218 -1.38 13.54 0.95
C ARG A 218 -1.40 12.74 -0.35
N TRP A 219 -0.59 13.19 -1.32
CA TRP A 219 -0.55 12.60 -2.66
C TRP A 219 0.18 11.26 -2.67
N GLY A 220 1.26 11.13 -1.87
CA GLY A 220 2.05 9.92 -1.69
C GLY A 220 3.45 10.25 -1.18
N GLY A 221 4.04 9.39 -0.36
CA GLY A 221 5.36 9.66 0.20
C GLY A 221 5.41 10.98 0.96
N GLU A 222 6.25 11.90 0.51
CA GLU A 222 6.42 13.27 1.02
C GLU A 222 5.65 14.34 0.24
N GLU A 223 4.80 13.92 -0.70
CA GLU A 223 4.04 14.83 -1.56
C GLU A 223 2.64 15.10 -1.01
N PHE A 224 2.21 16.35 -1.12
CA PHE A 224 0.88 16.82 -0.77
C PHE A 224 0.26 17.58 -1.94
N ALA A 225 -1.07 17.68 -1.94
CA ALA A 225 -1.81 18.46 -2.93
C ALA A 225 -2.96 19.21 -2.28
N VAL A 226 -3.34 20.34 -2.88
CA VAL A 226 -4.48 21.15 -2.41
C VAL A 226 -5.38 21.47 -3.60
N ILE A 227 -6.70 21.32 -3.42
CA ILE A 227 -7.73 21.78 -4.34
C ILE A 227 -8.34 23.06 -3.76
N LEU A 228 -8.46 24.10 -4.57
CA LEU A 228 -9.01 25.41 -4.19
C LEU A 228 -10.10 25.81 -5.20
N PRO A 229 -11.37 25.46 -4.94
CA PRO A 229 -12.48 25.91 -5.77
C PRO A 229 -12.65 27.45 -5.74
N GLY A 230 -13.11 28.02 -6.85
CA GLY A 230 -13.36 29.45 -6.95
C GLY A 230 -12.09 30.33 -6.83
N THR A 231 -10.91 29.76 -7.11
CA THR A 231 -9.63 30.44 -6.88
C THR A 231 -8.85 30.56 -8.19
N ASP A 232 -8.47 31.79 -8.53
CA ASP A 232 -7.63 32.11 -9.68
C ASP A 232 -6.14 31.86 -9.38
N LEU A 233 -5.29 32.06 -10.39
CA LEU A 233 -3.84 31.81 -10.23
C LEU A 233 -3.20 32.75 -9.19
N ALA A 234 -3.64 33.99 -9.10
CA ALA A 234 -3.10 34.94 -8.14
C ALA A 234 -3.43 34.54 -6.69
N GLY A 235 -4.68 34.12 -6.46
CA GLY A 235 -5.15 33.55 -5.20
C GLY A 235 -4.43 32.25 -4.84
N ALA A 236 -4.30 31.32 -5.79
CA ALA A 236 -3.57 30.07 -5.57
C ALA A 236 -2.09 30.32 -5.23
N GLY A 237 -1.44 31.25 -5.93
CA GLY A 237 -0.07 31.66 -5.62
C GLY A 237 0.08 32.32 -4.24
N HIS A 238 -0.94 33.06 -3.77
CA HIS A 238 -0.95 33.60 -2.41
C HIS A 238 -1.03 32.49 -1.37
N VAL A 239 -1.95 31.54 -1.55
CA VAL A 239 -2.08 30.38 -0.67
C VAL A 239 -0.78 29.54 -0.67
N ALA A 240 -0.23 29.24 -1.85
CA ALA A 240 1.00 28.47 -1.97
C ALA A 240 2.19 29.09 -1.19
N ARG A 241 2.37 30.41 -1.29
CA ARG A 241 3.40 31.14 -0.50
C ARG A 241 3.14 31.03 1.00
N ALA A 242 1.91 31.24 1.43
CA ALA A 242 1.54 31.13 2.83
C ALA A 242 1.77 29.71 3.39
N LEU A 243 1.51 28.65 2.59
CA LEU A 243 1.82 27.28 2.97
C LEU A 243 3.33 27.05 3.14
N VAL A 244 4.16 27.62 2.27
CA VAL A 244 5.63 27.56 2.43
C VAL A 244 6.05 28.23 3.74
N ASP A 245 5.51 29.42 4.03
CA ASP A 245 5.86 30.16 5.23
C ASP A 245 5.40 29.44 6.52
N VAL A 246 4.19 28.86 6.53
CA VAL A 246 3.65 28.18 7.72
C VAL A 246 4.42 26.89 8.02
N VAL A 247 4.87 26.15 7.00
CA VAL A 247 5.70 24.96 7.21
C VAL A 247 7.09 25.36 7.69
N ARG A 248 7.73 26.36 7.10
CA ARG A 248 9.01 26.88 7.58
C ARG A 248 8.95 27.37 9.02
N ALA A 249 7.84 27.98 9.42
CA ALA A 249 7.62 28.46 10.79
C ALA A 249 7.48 27.35 11.84
N LEU A 250 7.30 26.08 11.43
CA LEU A 250 7.35 24.93 12.37
C LEU A 250 8.73 24.77 13.02
N GLY A 251 9.80 25.27 12.38
CA GLY A 251 11.15 25.25 12.92
C GLY A 251 11.72 23.83 13.14
N LEU A 252 11.21 22.80 12.44
CA LEU A 252 11.72 21.45 12.56
C LEU A 252 13.15 21.40 12.00
N GLU A 253 14.11 21.08 12.84
CA GLU A 253 15.53 21.05 12.44
C GLU A 253 15.79 20.06 11.31
N HIS A 254 16.56 20.51 10.30
CA HIS A 254 16.97 19.69 9.16
C HIS A 254 18.45 19.90 8.84
N GLY A 255 19.32 19.23 9.63
CA GLY A 255 20.76 19.46 9.61
C GLY A 255 21.49 19.10 8.31
N LYS A 256 20.80 18.46 7.33
CA LYS A 256 21.37 18.08 6.02
C LYS A 256 20.65 18.70 4.83
N SER A 257 19.74 19.66 5.05
CA SER A 257 19.10 20.36 3.94
C SER A 257 19.96 21.51 3.43
N GLU A 258 20.18 21.54 2.13
CA GLU A 258 20.85 22.67 1.45
C GLU A 258 19.92 23.88 1.26
N ALA A 259 18.62 23.70 1.41
CA ALA A 259 17.61 24.74 1.19
C ALA A 259 17.38 25.62 2.42
N SER A 260 17.49 25.05 3.65
CA SER A 260 17.22 25.74 4.91
C SER A 260 17.71 24.89 6.09
N PRO A 261 18.07 25.48 7.26
CA PRO A 261 18.38 24.73 8.47
C PRO A 261 17.16 24.02 9.08
N CYS A 262 15.97 24.29 8.60
CA CYS A 262 14.74 23.60 9.02
C CYS A 262 14.02 22.97 7.82
N VAL A 263 13.06 22.09 8.11
CA VAL A 263 12.17 21.49 7.13
C VAL A 263 11.39 22.57 6.38
N THR A 264 11.42 22.49 5.06
CA THR A 264 10.70 23.39 4.15
C THR A 264 9.93 22.59 3.11
N ILE A 265 9.07 23.26 2.38
CA ILE A 265 8.36 22.71 1.22
C ILE A 265 8.60 23.56 -0.01
N SER A 266 8.56 22.90 -1.17
CA SER A 266 8.37 23.55 -2.46
C SER A 266 6.93 23.39 -2.91
N ALA A 267 6.34 24.40 -3.51
CA ALA A 267 4.95 24.39 -3.97
C ALA A 267 4.84 24.90 -5.41
N GLY A 268 4.00 24.27 -6.20
CA GLY A 268 3.65 24.71 -7.55
C GLY A 268 2.15 24.90 -7.67
N ALA A 269 1.71 26.10 -8.07
CA ALA A 269 0.32 26.45 -8.21
C ALA A 269 -0.09 26.57 -9.68
N ALA A 270 -1.28 26.09 -9.98
CA ALA A 270 -1.93 26.30 -11.27
C ALA A 270 -3.42 26.56 -11.09
N SER A 271 -4.01 27.34 -12.00
CA SER A 271 -5.44 27.55 -12.06
C SER A 271 -5.93 27.45 -13.51
N ALA A 272 -7.16 26.99 -13.67
CA ALA A 272 -7.85 26.97 -14.92
C ALA A 272 -9.30 27.45 -14.73
N LEU A 273 -9.84 28.07 -15.75
CA LEU A 273 -11.29 28.22 -15.91
C LEU A 273 -11.75 27.02 -16.76
N PRO A 274 -12.39 25.99 -16.19
CA PRO A 274 -12.84 24.84 -16.97
C PRO A 274 -13.80 25.31 -18.05
N ALA A 275 -13.40 25.13 -19.28
CA ALA A 275 -14.16 25.43 -20.49
C ALA A 275 -13.97 24.25 -21.44
N ASP A 276 -14.53 24.34 -22.65
CA ASP A 276 -14.65 23.24 -23.60
C ASP A 276 -13.33 22.53 -24.01
N ASP A 277 -12.14 23.10 -23.70
CA ASP A 277 -10.82 22.60 -24.12
C ASP A 277 -9.84 22.43 -22.94
N GLY A 278 -10.16 21.64 -21.95
CA GLY A 278 -9.24 21.36 -20.86
C GLY A 278 -9.61 20.09 -20.08
N SER A 279 -8.69 19.62 -19.24
CA SER A 279 -8.97 18.51 -18.33
C SER A 279 -8.40 18.77 -16.95
N ALA A 280 -9.04 18.19 -15.94
CA ALA A 280 -8.54 18.20 -14.58
C ALA A 280 -7.10 17.67 -14.49
N ALA A 281 -6.77 16.64 -15.28
CA ALA A 281 -5.40 16.09 -15.35
C ALA A 281 -4.38 17.09 -15.91
N ALA A 282 -4.76 17.90 -16.89
CA ALA A 282 -3.89 18.96 -17.43
C ALA A 282 -3.62 20.07 -16.39
N LEU A 283 -4.60 20.38 -15.54
CA LEU A 283 -4.43 21.33 -14.41
C LEU A 283 -3.41 20.81 -13.41
N VAL A 284 -3.50 19.55 -13.00
CA VAL A 284 -2.50 18.90 -12.13
C VAL A 284 -1.11 18.93 -12.76
N GLY A 285 -1.00 18.58 -14.05
CA GLY A 285 0.28 18.63 -14.77
C GLY A 285 0.92 20.02 -14.81
N LYS A 286 0.12 21.09 -14.91
CA LYS A 286 0.63 22.47 -14.81
C LYS A 286 1.14 22.82 -13.40
N ALA A 287 0.43 22.39 -12.37
CA ALA A 287 0.86 22.58 -10.98
C ALA A 287 2.16 21.80 -10.68
N ASP A 288 2.29 20.57 -11.20
CA ASP A 288 3.50 19.76 -11.07
C ASP A 288 4.70 20.40 -11.78
N ALA A 289 4.51 20.92 -13.00
CA ALA A 289 5.55 21.67 -13.71
C ALA A 289 5.99 22.94 -12.93
N ALA A 290 5.06 23.63 -12.28
CA ALA A 290 5.37 24.78 -11.42
C ALA A 290 6.13 24.32 -10.15
N LEU A 291 5.77 23.19 -9.53
CA LEU A 291 6.50 22.59 -8.41
C LEU A 291 7.93 22.25 -8.81
N TYR A 292 8.11 21.62 -9.98
CA TYR A 292 9.43 21.33 -10.51
C TYR A 292 10.27 22.61 -10.67
N ALA A 293 9.68 23.69 -11.22
CA ALA A 293 10.35 24.98 -11.34
C ALA A 293 10.70 25.60 -9.98
N ALA A 294 9.88 25.41 -8.94
CA ALA A 294 10.18 25.85 -7.58
C ALA A 294 11.41 25.10 -7.01
N LYS A 295 11.47 23.77 -7.20
CA LYS A 295 12.62 22.94 -6.80
C LYS A 295 13.91 23.35 -7.51
N GLN A 296 13.85 23.59 -8.83
CA GLN A 296 15.00 24.06 -9.62
C GLN A 296 15.49 25.47 -9.24
N ALA A 297 14.58 26.34 -8.80
CA ALA A 297 14.91 27.70 -8.39
C ALA A 297 15.54 27.80 -6.99
N GLY A 298 15.84 26.67 -6.33
CA GLY A 298 16.50 26.60 -5.02
C GLY A 298 15.58 26.24 -3.87
N ARG A 299 14.43 25.64 -4.14
CA ARG A 299 13.47 25.11 -3.14
C ARG A 299 12.91 26.18 -2.18
N ASN A 300 12.22 25.76 -1.11
CA ASN A 300 11.66 26.63 -0.07
C ASN A 300 10.86 27.83 -0.66
N ARG A 301 10.03 27.57 -1.65
CA ARG A 301 9.27 28.58 -2.37
C ARG A 301 8.05 28.04 -3.10
N ALA A 302 7.19 28.98 -3.51
CA ALA A 302 6.08 28.72 -4.43
C ALA A 302 6.36 29.31 -5.83
N LYS A 303 5.84 28.67 -6.85
CA LYS A 303 5.79 29.10 -8.26
C LYS A 303 4.37 28.99 -8.80
#